data_e176fb05fcb413e0362101c55a319317
#
_entry.id   e176fb05fcb413e0362101c55a319317
#
_cell.length_a   1.000
_cell.length_b   1.000
_cell.length_c   1.000
_cell.angle_alpha   90.00
_cell.angle_beta   90.00
_cell.angle_gamma   90.00
#
_symmetry.space_group_name_H-M   'P 1'
#
loop_
_entity.id
_entity.type
_entity.pdbx_description
1 polymer ?
#
loop_
_entity_poly.entity_id
_entity_poly.type
_entity_poly.pdbx_seq_one_letter_code
_entity_poly.pdbx_strand_id
1 'polypeptide(L)'
;GASGSGKTTIAKNVFKDFELFNGFEWTDRTVIDDFAENLSPKQITEALSKVGFSSPPDWLKPFSVLSNGQKMRAELARIILESDKPILYDEFTSVVDRQVAKIGSAAIQKYIRRENKQFIAVSCHYDIEEWLEPDWVYDANEKQFYRRSLRRPDIEVKIRKASGKEWDLFKEFHYLSADHHNSAHKYIAEI
;
A
#
# COMPACT_ATOMS: atom_id res chain seq x y z
N GLY A 1 -1.26 -17.01 10.53
CA GLY A 1 -1.58 -18.27 11.23
C GLY A 1 -2.66 -19.09 10.53
N ALA A 2 -2.75 -20.41 10.81
CA ALA A 2 -3.72 -21.32 10.17
C ALA A 2 -5.17 -20.88 10.38
N SER A 3 -6.08 -21.36 9.52
CA SER A 3 -7.52 -21.16 9.69
C SER A 3 -7.98 -21.85 11.01
N GLY A 4 -8.92 -21.22 11.71
CA GLY A 4 -9.41 -21.76 13.00
C GLY A 4 -8.53 -21.48 14.22
N SER A 5 -7.40 -20.78 14.10
CA SER A 5 -6.50 -20.46 15.22
C SER A 5 -6.99 -19.31 16.14
N GLY A 6 -8.21 -18.83 15.94
CA GLY A 6 -8.82 -17.78 16.77
C GLY A 6 -8.41 -16.35 16.45
N LYS A 7 -7.73 -16.10 15.31
CA LYS A 7 -7.24 -14.77 14.88
C LYS A 7 -8.30 -13.69 14.93
N THR A 8 -9.43 -13.95 14.29
CA THR A 8 -10.58 -13.03 14.23
C THR A 8 -11.10 -12.69 15.62
N THR A 9 -11.24 -13.71 16.48
CA THR A 9 -11.70 -13.53 17.86
C THR A 9 -10.72 -12.70 18.67
N ILE A 10 -9.43 -12.98 18.57
CA ILE A 10 -8.38 -12.19 19.26
C ILE A 10 -8.42 -10.75 18.77
N ALA A 11 -8.42 -10.54 17.45
CA ALA A 11 -8.41 -9.20 16.88
C ALA A 11 -9.62 -8.36 17.32
N LYS A 12 -10.83 -8.91 17.24
CA LYS A 12 -12.07 -8.24 17.68
C LYS A 12 -12.09 -7.91 19.17
N ASN A 13 -11.49 -8.76 20.01
CA ASN A 13 -11.45 -8.51 21.45
C ASN A 13 -10.39 -7.49 21.85
N VAL A 14 -9.27 -7.44 21.16
CA VAL A 14 -8.16 -6.53 21.45
C VAL A 14 -8.40 -5.15 20.86
N PHE A 15 -8.91 -5.07 19.63
CA PHE A 15 -9.06 -3.83 18.86
C PHE A 15 -10.53 -3.39 18.78
N LYS A 16 -11.16 -3.22 19.93
CA LYS A 16 -12.60 -2.86 20.02
C LYS A 16 -12.95 -1.50 19.41
N ASP A 17 -11.98 -0.58 19.38
CA ASP A 17 -12.15 0.78 18.85
C ASP A 17 -11.87 0.86 17.34
N PHE A 18 -11.44 -0.25 16.72
CA PHE A 18 -11.22 -0.34 15.29
C PHE A 18 -12.51 -0.68 14.56
N GLU A 19 -12.69 -0.08 13.40
CA GLU A 19 -13.79 -0.44 12.51
C GLU A 19 -13.50 -1.80 11.86
N LEU A 20 -14.36 -2.78 12.14
CA LEU A 20 -14.30 -4.07 11.45
C LEU A 20 -14.76 -3.86 10.01
N PHE A 21 -13.84 -4.03 9.09
CA PHE A 21 -14.13 -3.93 7.67
C PHE A 21 -14.86 -5.19 7.18
N ASN A 22 -16.11 -4.99 6.74
CA ASN A 22 -16.98 -6.04 6.21
C ASN A 22 -17.33 -5.80 4.73
N GLY A 23 -16.60 -4.91 4.05
CA GLY A 23 -16.93 -4.42 2.71
C GLY A 23 -17.76 -3.13 2.75
N PHE A 24 -17.71 -2.40 1.67
CA PHE A 24 -18.60 -1.27 1.44
C PHE A 24 -19.92 -1.74 0.80
N GLU A 25 -20.95 -0.94 0.94
CA GLU A 25 -22.15 -1.10 0.13
C GLU A 25 -21.88 -0.62 -1.28
N TRP A 26 -22.20 -1.47 -2.25
CA TRP A 26 -22.05 -1.21 -3.67
C TRP A 26 -23.43 -1.36 -4.34
N THR A 27 -23.73 -0.45 -5.25
CA THR A 27 -24.98 -0.46 -6.00
C THR A 27 -24.80 -1.16 -7.36
N ASP A 28 -25.86 -1.14 -8.19
CA ASP A 28 -25.77 -1.61 -9.58
C ASP A 28 -25.23 -0.53 -10.54
N ARG A 29 -24.80 0.63 -10.00
CA ARG A 29 -24.13 1.68 -10.77
C ARG A 29 -22.68 1.28 -11.08
N THR A 30 -21.96 2.13 -11.78
CA THR A 30 -20.54 1.91 -12.07
C THR A 30 -19.72 2.05 -10.78
N VAL A 31 -18.58 1.35 -10.73
CA VAL A 31 -17.68 1.41 -9.56
C VAL A 31 -17.32 2.85 -9.19
N ILE A 32 -17.04 3.69 -10.18
CA ILE A 32 -16.66 5.09 -9.91
C ILE A 32 -17.81 5.95 -9.38
N ASP A 33 -19.06 5.60 -9.67
CA ASP A 33 -20.24 6.32 -9.20
C ASP A 33 -20.64 5.95 -7.77
N ASP A 34 -20.09 4.88 -7.22
CA ASP A 34 -20.35 4.42 -5.85
C ASP A 34 -19.38 4.99 -4.81
N PHE A 35 -18.39 5.78 -5.23
CA PHE A 35 -17.57 6.55 -4.31
C PHE A 35 -18.33 7.75 -3.75
N ALA A 36 -17.86 8.28 -2.61
CA ALA A 36 -18.50 9.40 -1.94
C ALA A 36 -18.59 10.64 -2.87
N GLU A 37 -19.75 11.32 -2.86
CA GLU A 37 -20.09 12.44 -3.77
C GLU A 37 -19.16 13.66 -3.67
N ASN A 38 -18.47 13.83 -2.52
CA ASN A 38 -17.51 14.90 -2.32
C ASN A 38 -16.15 14.64 -2.97
N LEU A 39 -15.93 13.45 -3.53
CA LEU A 39 -14.69 13.08 -4.19
C LEU A 39 -14.72 13.45 -5.68
N SER A 40 -13.63 14.05 -6.15
CA SER A 40 -13.49 14.34 -7.57
C SER A 40 -13.13 13.06 -8.36
N PRO A 41 -13.53 12.97 -9.64
CA PRO A 41 -13.13 11.86 -10.52
C PRO A 41 -11.62 11.61 -10.54
N LYS A 42 -10.82 12.67 -10.43
CA LYS A 42 -9.35 12.58 -10.37
C LYS A 42 -8.88 11.83 -9.13
N GLN A 43 -9.41 12.15 -7.95
CA GLN A 43 -9.06 11.46 -6.70
C GLN A 43 -9.42 9.98 -6.77
N ILE A 44 -10.60 9.65 -7.29
CA ILE A 44 -11.10 8.27 -7.42
C ILE A 44 -10.18 7.48 -8.36
N THR A 45 -9.92 7.98 -9.56
CA THR A 45 -9.10 7.28 -10.56
C THR A 45 -7.64 7.14 -10.13
N GLU A 46 -7.10 8.12 -9.41
CA GLU A 46 -5.77 8.01 -8.80
C GLU A 46 -5.72 6.92 -7.72
N ALA A 47 -6.74 6.83 -6.86
CA ALA A 47 -6.79 5.80 -5.82
C ALA A 47 -6.92 4.40 -6.42
N LEU A 48 -7.83 4.21 -7.39
CA LEU A 48 -7.98 2.96 -8.14
C LEU A 48 -6.66 2.54 -8.79
N SER A 49 -5.96 3.47 -9.43
CA SER A 49 -4.66 3.20 -10.06
C SER A 49 -3.58 2.85 -9.03
N LYS A 50 -3.54 3.51 -7.87
CA LYS A 50 -2.59 3.22 -6.78
C LYS A 50 -2.71 1.82 -6.23
N VAL A 51 -3.91 1.27 -6.17
CA VAL A 51 -4.16 -0.12 -5.74
C VAL A 51 -3.99 -1.15 -6.86
N GLY A 52 -3.55 -0.70 -8.05
CA GLY A 52 -3.33 -1.57 -9.21
C GLY A 52 -4.60 -1.90 -9.99
N PHE A 53 -5.69 -1.16 -9.78
CA PHE A 53 -6.90 -1.27 -10.59
C PHE A 53 -6.87 -0.18 -11.68
N SER A 54 -6.08 -0.41 -12.74
CA SER A 54 -5.75 0.60 -13.76
C SER A 54 -6.49 0.39 -15.09
N SER A 55 -7.66 -0.23 -15.08
CA SER A 55 -8.47 -0.51 -16.27
C SER A 55 -9.71 0.38 -16.31
N PRO A 56 -9.70 1.54 -16.99
CA PRO A 56 -10.85 2.42 -17.08
C PRO A 56 -12.15 1.74 -17.55
N PRO A 57 -12.14 0.80 -18.51
CA PRO A 57 -13.36 0.08 -18.88
C PRO A 57 -13.98 -0.72 -17.73
N ASP A 58 -13.16 -1.22 -16.80
CA ASP A 58 -13.65 -1.98 -15.64
C ASP A 58 -14.20 -1.08 -14.54
N TRP A 59 -13.77 0.17 -14.45
CA TRP A 59 -14.33 1.17 -13.53
C TRP A 59 -15.77 1.55 -13.86
N LEU A 60 -16.15 1.40 -15.14
CA LEU A 60 -17.51 1.67 -15.65
C LEU A 60 -18.44 0.46 -15.55
N LYS A 61 -18.00 -0.62 -14.92
CA LYS A 61 -18.83 -1.79 -14.63
C LYS A 61 -19.38 -1.72 -13.21
N PRO A 62 -20.53 -2.35 -12.94
CA PRO A 62 -21.01 -2.57 -11.59
C PRO A 62 -20.02 -3.45 -10.79
N PHE A 63 -19.89 -3.18 -9.49
CA PHE A 63 -19.02 -3.96 -8.60
C PHE A 63 -19.34 -5.47 -8.62
N SER A 64 -20.61 -5.83 -8.75
CA SER A 64 -21.09 -7.21 -8.74
C SER A 64 -20.43 -8.10 -9.80
N VAL A 65 -20.11 -7.55 -10.99
CA VAL A 65 -19.54 -8.31 -12.11
C VAL A 65 -18.01 -8.32 -12.13
N LEU A 66 -17.35 -7.65 -11.19
CA LEU A 66 -15.90 -7.64 -11.08
C LEU A 66 -15.35 -9.00 -10.60
N SER A 67 -14.12 -9.33 -11.00
CA SER A 67 -13.37 -10.44 -10.41
C SER A 67 -13.02 -10.15 -8.94
N ASN A 68 -12.73 -11.21 -8.16
CA ASN A 68 -12.35 -11.05 -6.74
C ASN A 68 -11.17 -10.10 -6.55
N GLY A 69 -10.18 -10.17 -7.44
CA GLY A 69 -9.03 -9.28 -7.40
C GLY A 69 -9.37 -7.82 -7.72
N GLN A 70 -10.30 -7.58 -8.63
CA GLN A 70 -10.80 -6.23 -8.94
C GLN A 70 -11.65 -5.70 -7.78
N LYS A 71 -12.52 -6.55 -7.21
CA LYS A 71 -13.33 -6.22 -6.03
C LYS A 71 -12.47 -5.77 -4.86
N MET A 72 -11.46 -6.58 -4.50
CA MET A 72 -10.52 -6.22 -3.42
C MET A 72 -9.84 -4.88 -3.67
N ARG A 73 -9.40 -4.62 -4.91
CA ARG A 73 -8.74 -3.34 -5.23
C ARG A 73 -9.71 -2.15 -5.15
N ALA A 74 -10.95 -2.32 -5.60
CA ALA A 74 -11.98 -1.29 -5.45
C ALA A 74 -12.25 -0.98 -3.98
N GLU A 75 -12.39 -2.02 -3.13
CA GLU A 75 -12.52 -1.88 -1.68
C GLU A 75 -11.33 -1.13 -1.07
N LEU A 76 -10.10 -1.49 -1.44
CA LEU A 76 -8.90 -0.80 -0.94
C LEU A 76 -8.85 0.67 -1.37
N ALA A 77 -9.30 1.00 -2.58
CA ALA A 77 -9.38 2.38 -3.05
C ALA A 77 -10.39 3.19 -2.23
N ARG A 78 -11.54 2.60 -1.89
CA ARG A 78 -12.54 3.24 -1.00
C ARG A 78 -12.01 3.39 0.42
N ILE A 79 -11.34 2.39 0.98
CA ILE A 79 -10.66 2.50 2.28
C ILE A 79 -9.71 3.70 2.28
N ILE A 80 -8.90 3.85 1.23
CA ILE A 80 -7.94 4.95 1.11
C ILE A 80 -8.64 6.32 1.11
N LEU A 81 -9.79 6.44 0.46
CA LEU A 81 -10.46 7.72 0.26
C LEU A 81 -11.51 8.05 1.32
N GLU A 82 -12.19 7.04 1.86
CA GLU A 82 -13.42 7.22 2.63
C GLU A 82 -13.29 6.83 4.11
N SER A 83 -12.23 6.08 4.50
CA SER A 83 -12.11 5.62 5.90
C SER A 83 -11.35 6.62 6.76
N ASP A 84 -12.00 7.15 7.76
CA ASP A 84 -11.41 8.06 8.74
C ASP A 84 -10.94 7.36 10.02
N LYS A 85 -11.48 6.18 10.30
CA LYS A 85 -11.19 5.39 11.50
C LYS A 85 -10.10 4.35 11.26
N PRO A 86 -9.43 3.89 12.33
CA PRO A 86 -8.57 2.70 12.28
C PRO A 86 -9.35 1.48 11.81
N ILE A 87 -8.75 0.70 10.91
CA ILE A 87 -9.43 -0.43 10.25
C ILE A 87 -8.87 -1.76 10.75
N LEU A 88 -9.78 -2.67 11.07
CA LEU A 88 -9.52 -4.09 11.26
C LEU A 88 -10.06 -4.85 10.03
N TYR A 89 -9.18 -5.27 9.14
CA TYR A 89 -9.56 -6.03 7.94
C TYR A 89 -9.35 -7.53 8.19
N ASP A 90 -10.47 -8.24 8.38
CA ASP A 90 -10.45 -9.69 8.56
C ASP A 90 -10.37 -10.42 7.20
N GLU A 91 -9.78 -11.59 7.18
CA GLU A 91 -9.53 -12.39 5.96
C GLU A 91 -8.78 -11.61 4.86
N PHE A 92 -7.90 -10.68 5.27
CA PHE A 92 -7.15 -9.85 4.33
C PHE A 92 -6.37 -10.72 3.33
N THR A 93 -6.64 -10.51 2.04
CA THR A 93 -6.07 -11.23 0.89
C THR A 93 -6.45 -12.71 0.73
N SER A 94 -7.43 -13.22 1.49
CA SER A 94 -7.76 -14.66 1.47
C SER A 94 -8.37 -15.15 0.16
N VAL A 95 -9.08 -14.27 -0.55
CA VAL A 95 -9.87 -14.64 -1.76
C VAL A 95 -9.24 -14.20 -3.08
N VAL A 96 -7.99 -13.71 -3.07
CA VAL A 96 -7.33 -13.19 -4.26
C VAL A 96 -6.01 -13.90 -4.54
N ASP A 97 -5.58 -13.85 -5.80
CA ASP A 97 -4.26 -14.37 -6.18
C ASP A 97 -3.11 -13.57 -5.52
N ARG A 98 -1.93 -14.19 -5.47
CA ARG A 98 -0.80 -13.62 -4.72
C ARG A 98 -0.24 -12.34 -5.34
N GLN A 99 -0.37 -12.16 -6.66
CA GLN A 99 0.05 -10.93 -7.32
C GLN A 99 -0.86 -9.75 -6.96
N VAL A 100 -2.17 -9.96 -6.93
CA VAL A 100 -3.14 -8.96 -6.46
C VAL A 100 -2.91 -8.64 -4.99
N ALA A 101 -2.71 -9.65 -4.15
CA ALA A 101 -2.42 -9.50 -2.73
C ALA A 101 -1.17 -8.65 -2.50
N LYS A 102 -0.09 -8.88 -3.26
CA LYS A 102 1.16 -8.11 -3.18
C LYS A 102 0.95 -6.63 -3.50
N ILE A 103 0.31 -6.34 -4.63
CA ILE A 103 0.07 -4.97 -5.07
C ILE A 103 -0.84 -4.23 -4.07
N GLY A 104 -1.93 -4.86 -3.64
CA GLY A 104 -2.87 -4.29 -2.68
C GLY A 104 -2.23 -4.04 -1.31
N SER A 105 -1.44 -4.98 -0.81
CA SER A 105 -0.71 -4.84 0.46
C SER A 105 0.29 -3.69 0.41
N ALA A 106 1.07 -3.57 -0.67
CA ALA A 106 2.03 -2.48 -0.83
C ALA A 106 1.34 -1.11 -0.96
N ALA A 107 0.17 -1.05 -1.60
CA ALA A 107 -0.58 0.18 -1.74
C ALA A 107 -1.15 0.66 -0.41
N ILE A 108 -1.80 -0.23 0.35
CA ILE A 108 -2.37 0.11 1.67
C ILE A 108 -1.27 0.47 2.66
N GLN A 109 -0.15 -0.25 2.67
CA GLN A 109 1.02 0.04 3.50
C GLN A 109 1.52 1.48 3.29
N LYS A 110 1.74 1.87 2.02
CA LYS A 110 2.19 3.24 1.68
C LYS A 110 1.19 4.30 2.13
N TYR A 111 -0.11 4.04 1.94
CA TYR A 111 -1.15 4.96 2.38
C TYR A 111 -1.18 5.14 3.89
N ILE A 112 -1.23 4.04 4.64
CA ILE A 112 -1.30 4.04 6.11
C ILE A 112 -0.12 4.82 6.71
N ARG A 113 1.10 4.61 6.20
CA ARG A 113 2.30 5.32 6.67
C ARG A 113 2.28 6.80 6.32
N ARG A 114 1.87 7.16 5.10
CA ARG A 114 1.81 8.56 4.67
C ARG A 114 0.79 9.36 5.48
N GLU A 115 -0.37 8.78 5.73
CA GLU A 115 -1.48 9.44 6.44
C GLU A 115 -1.43 9.22 7.96
N ASN A 116 -0.40 8.54 8.48
CA ASN A 116 -0.25 8.18 9.89
C ASN A 116 -1.51 7.49 10.48
N LYS A 117 -2.13 6.62 9.69
CA LYS A 117 -3.33 5.85 10.07
C LYS A 117 -2.95 4.49 10.64
N GLN A 118 -3.91 3.83 11.27
CA GLN A 118 -3.74 2.49 11.82
C GLN A 118 -4.55 1.47 11.00
N PHE A 119 -3.94 0.31 10.76
CA PHE A 119 -4.52 -0.78 9.99
C PHE A 119 -4.09 -2.13 10.56
N ILE A 120 -5.06 -2.97 10.87
CA ILE A 120 -4.82 -4.34 11.34
C ILE A 120 -5.28 -5.30 10.25
N ALA A 121 -4.34 -6.06 9.70
CA ALA A 121 -4.65 -7.15 8.78
C ALA A 121 -4.70 -8.48 9.52
N VAL A 122 -5.82 -9.18 9.45
CA VAL A 122 -5.94 -10.55 9.91
C VAL A 122 -5.90 -11.47 8.69
N SER A 123 -4.90 -12.34 8.61
CA SER A 123 -4.70 -13.21 7.45
C SER A 123 -4.21 -14.59 7.83
N CYS A 124 -4.49 -15.57 6.99
CA CYS A 124 -3.90 -16.90 7.05
C CYS A 124 -2.58 -17.02 6.27
N HIS A 125 -2.23 -16.02 5.46
CA HIS A 125 -1.07 -16.01 4.59
C HIS A 125 0.11 -15.28 5.25
N TYR A 126 1.27 -15.92 5.28
CA TYR A 126 2.49 -15.36 5.88
C TYR A 126 3.25 -14.39 4.95
N ASP A 127 3.13 -14.55 3.65
CA ASP A 127 3.81 -13.73 2.65
C ASP A 127 3.36 -12.26 2.62
N ILE A 128 2.16 -11.96 3.13
CA ILE A 128 1.70 -10.56 3.26
C ILE A 128 2.57 -9.76 4.23
N GLU A 129 3.28 -10.40 5.13
CA GLU A 129 4.17 -9.77 6.07
C GLU A 129 5.30 -9.00 5.38
N GLU A 130 5.87 -9.57 4.32
CA GLU A 130 6.87 -8.92 3.50
C GLU A 130 6.30 -7.69 2.76
N TRP A 131 5.04 -7.76 2.32
CA TRP A 131 4.44 -6.72 1.48
C TRP A 131 3.76 -5.59 2.26
N LEU A 132 3.21 -5.90 3.43
CA LEU A 132 2.63 -4.92 4.36
C LEU A 132 3.70 -4.21 5.19
N GLU A 133 4.86 -4.84 5.38
CA GLU A 133 5.92 -4.31 6.25
C GLU A 133 5.36 -3.82 7.60
N PRO A 134 4.67 -4.66 8.39
CA PRO A 134 3.96 -4.22 9.59
C PRO A 134 4.94 -3.81 10.69
N ASP A 135 4.51 -2.92 11.58
CA ASP A 135 5.31 -2.52 12.76
C ASP A 135 5.39 -3.65 13.80
N TRP A 136 4.42 -4.55 13.77
CA TRP A 136 4.39 -5.75 14.60
C TRP A 136 3.56 -6.86 13.97
N VAL A 137 3.84 -8.09 14.37
CA VAL A 137 3.11 -9.30 13.96
C VAL A 137 2.80 -10.13 15.21
N TYR A 138 1.57 -10.63 15.28
CA TYR A 138 1.17 -11.66 16.22
C TYR A 138 0.85 -12.95 15.49
N ASP A 139 1.67 -13.98 15.69
CA ASP A 139 1.37 -15.32 15.19
C ASP A 139 0.47 -16.06 16.17
N ALA A 140 -0.78 -16.30 15.75
CA ALA A 140 -1.76 -16.96 16.58
C ALA A 140 -1.51 -18.48 16.75
N ASN A 141 -0.73 -19.11 15.86
CA ASN A 141 -0.36 -20.53 16.01
C ASN A 141 0.73 -20.68 17.07
N GLU A 142 1.79 -19.91 16.94
CA GLU A 142 2.94 -19.93 17.84
C GLU A 142 2.67 -19.17 19.15
N LYS A 143 1.58 -18.36 19.18
CA LYS A 143 1.25 -17.44 20.28
C LYS A 143 2.40 -16.48 20.58
N GLN A 144 3.10 -16.05 19.54
CA GLN A 144 4.26 -15.17 19.64
C GLN A 144 3.98 -13.80 19.05
N PHE A 145 4.58 -12.81 19.67
CA PHE A 145 4.50 -11.41 19.26
C PHE A 145 5.89 -10.94 18.85
N TYR A 146 5.98 -10.39 17.63
CA TYR A 146 7.21 -9.86 17.06
C TYR A 146 7.04 -8.37 16.80
N ARG A 147 7.94 -7.55 17.33
CA ARG A 147 8.07 -6.16 16.89
C ARG A 147 9.02 -6.13 15.71
N ARG A 148 8.58 -5.49 14.65
CA ARG A 148 9.42 -5.14 13.51
C ARG A 148 9.64 -3.64 13.54
N SER A 149 10.88 -3.22 13.73
CA SER A 149 11.26 -1.81 13.59
C SER A 149 11.60 -1.55 12.13
N LEU A 150 10.60 -1.23 11.34
CA LEU A 150 10.79 -0.78 9.95
C LEU A 150 10.83 0.75 9.88
N ARG A 151 11.53 1.38 10.81
CA ARG A 151 11.99 2.75 10.59
C ARG A 151 13.09 2.64 9.54
N ARG A 152 12.80 3.04 8.30
CA ARG A 152 13.86 3.44 7.38
C ARG A 152 14.64 4.53 8.10
N PRO A 153 15.95 4.42 8.24
CA PRO A 153 16.73 5.51 8.80
C PRO A 153 16.44 6.76 7.98
N ASP A 154 16.25 7.89 8.65
CA ASP A 154 16.20 9.17 7.97
C ASP A 154 17.54 9.36 7.25
N ILE A 155 17.48 9.36 5.92
CA ILE A 155 18.68 9.58 5.11
C ILE A 155 18.78 11.09 4.92
N GLU A 156 19.63 11.72 5.73
CA GLU A 156 20.00 13.12 5.52
C GLU A 156 20.99 13.19 4.36
N VAL A 157 20.56 13.85 3.30
CA VAL A 157 21.40 14.05 2.11
C VAL A 157 21.81 15.51 2.02
N LYS A 158 23.09 15.78 2.09
CA LYS A 158 23.65 17.11 1.79
C LYS A 158 23.87 17.24 0.29
N ILE A 159 23.16 18.18 -0.33
CA ILE A 159 23.35 18.49 -1.74
C ILE A 159 24.28 19.71 -1.84
N ARG A 160 25.43 19.53 -2.48
CA ARG A 160 26.37 20.61 -2.76
C ARG A 160 26.74 20.68 -4.24
N LYS A 161 27.25 21.84 -4.66
CA LYS A 161 27.79 22.01 -6.01
C LYS A 161 29.03 21.14 -6.19
N ALA A 162 29.06 20.34 -7.24
CA ALA A 162 30.18 19.48 -7.56
C ALA A 162 31.17 20.17 -8.53
N SER A 163 32.45 19.84 -8.39
CA SER A 163 33.49 20.24 -9.34
C SER A 163 33.56 19.28 -10.53
N GLY A 164 34.19 19.73 -11.63
CA GLY A 164 34.38 18.84 -12.79
C GLY A 164 35.21 17.59 -12.52
N LYS A 165 36.15 17.67 -11.56
CA LYS A 165 37.00 16.53 -11.15
C LYS A 165 36.23 15.44 -10.40
N GLU A 166 35.16 15.78 -9.72
CA GLU A 166 34.36 14.81 -8.99
C GLU A 166 33.50 13.94 -9.92
N TRP A 167 33.29 14.39 -11.16
CA TRP A 167 32.65 13.57 -12.19
C TRP A 167 33.42 12.30 -12.50
N ASP A 168 34.74 12.33 -12.42
CA ASP A 168 35.58 11.17 -12.73
C ASP A 168 35.32 10.00 -11.78
N LEU A 169 34.80 10.26 -10.55
CA LEU A 169 34.41 9.22 -9.58
C LEU A 169 33.15 8.46 -10.01
N PHE A 170 32.29 9.08 -10.84
CA PHE A 170 31.01 8.51 -11.25
C PHE A 170 30.98 8.10 -12.72
N LYS A 171 31.97 8.48 -13.49
CA LYS A 171 32.06 8.29 -14.93
C LYS A 171 31.89 6.84 -15.37
N GLU A 172 32.50 5.91 -14.65
CA GLU A 172 32.45 4.47 -14.94
C GLU A 172 31.05 3.85 -14.71
N PHE A 173 30.22 4.48 -13.88
CA PHE A 173 28.85 4.02 -13.60
C PHE A 173 27.81 4.61 -14.56
N HIS A 174 28.21 5.52 -15.46
CA HIS A 174 27.29 6.18 -16.37
C HIS A 174 27.22 5.45 -17.71
N TYR A 175 26.06 4.92 -18.05
CA TYR A 175 25.87 3.99 -19.18
C TYR A 175 25.70 4.65 -20.56
N LEU A 176 25.40 5.96 -20.63
CA LEU A 176 25.10 6.63 -21.92
C LEU A 176 26.27 7.39 -22.52
N SER A 177 27.02 8.13 -21.73
CA SER A 177 28.23 8.84 -22.18
C SER A 177 29.15 9.14 -21.00
N ALA A 178 30.45 9.14 -21.30
CA ALA A 178 31.47 9.45 -20.30
C ALA A 178 31.70 10.96 -20.11
N ASP A 179 31.15 11.80 -20.98
CA ASP A 179 31.39 13.23 -20.96
C ASP A 179 30.12 14.03 -20.63
N HIS A 180 30.32 15.11 -19.90
CA HIS A 180 29.28 16.05 -19.56
C HIS A 180 29.50 17.38 -20.24
N HIS A 181 28.44 18.14 -20.50
CA HIS A 181 28.52 19.45 -21.08
C HIS A 181 29.22 20.44 -20.11
N ASN A 182 30.18 21.23 -20.60
CA ASN A 182 30.97 22.12 -19.74
C ASN A 182 30.15 23.20 -19.01
N SER A 183 29.01 23.60 -19.57
CA SER A 183 28.09 24.57 -18.96
C SER A 183 27.06 23.95 -18.02
N ALA A 184 27.06 22.63 -17.83
CA ALA A 184 26.09 21.97 -16.95
C ALA A 184 26.41 22.25 -15.47
N HIS A 185 25.40 22.63 -14.70
CA HIS A 185 25.52 22.70 -13.24
C HIS A 185 25.50 21.28 -12.67
N LYS A 186 26.50 20.96 -11.86
CA LYS A 186 26.69 19.66 -11.27
C LYS A 186 26.47 19.74 -9.78
N TYR A 187 25.79 18.75 -9.24
CA TYR A 187 25.54 18.62 -7.82
C TYR A 187 25.90 17.21 -7.38
N ILE A 188 26.43 17.07 -6.20
CA ILE A 188 26.70 15.79 -5.56
C ILE A 188 25.85 15.70 -4.29
N ALA A 189 25.30 14.53 -4.06
CA ALA A 189 24.57 14.19 -2.86
C ALA A 189 25.47 13.33 -1.97
N GLU A 190 25.69 13.75 -0.74
CA GLU A 190 26.49 13.07 0.28
C GLU A 190 25.57 12.63 1.41
N ILE A 191 25.75 11.41 1.92
CA ILE A 191 25.05 10.81 3.06
C ILE A 191 25.91 10.97 4.30
#